data_8fa864e4329297176ec3e304ca057f9d
#
_entry.id   8fa864e4329297176ec3e304ca057f9d
#
_cell.length_a   1.000
_cell.length_b   1.000
_cell.length_c   1.000
_cell.angle_alpha   90.00
_cell.angle_beta   90.00
_cell.angle_gamma   90.00
#
_symmetry.space_group_name_H-M   'P 1'
#
loop_
_entity.id
_entity.type
_entity.pdbx_description
1 polymer ?
#
loop_
_entity_poly.entity_id
_entity_poly.type
_entity_poly.pdbx_seq_one_letter_code
_entity_poly.pdbx_strand_id
1 'polypeptide(L)'
;MGRIIRNTISYGFVTLILAALGFCIYLFLDDLDGPEVTMAPDTGRISPTQEITLKLADAKSGVRSVVVTIHRNNQSLVILDKVFSEPAPVQTTSFNLKNAGLRDGAFELEITARDNSLMSFGKGNGTTRKWNMQLDTQPPK
;
A
#
# COMPACT_ATOMS: atom_id res chain seq x y z
N MET A 1 -48.73 -30.60 -13.89
CA MET A 1 -47.57 -30.87 -13.00
C MET A 1 -46.25 -30.31 -13.56
N GLY A 2 -45.92 -30.44 -14.83
CA GLY A 2 -44.63 -29.99 -15.39
C GLY A 2 -44.36 -28.47 -15.37
N ARG A 3 -45.37 -27.62 -15.36
CA ARG A 3 -45.23 -26.15 -15.34
C ARG A 3 -44.80 -25.61 -13.97
N ILE A 4 -45.32 -26.19 -12.89
CA ILE A 4 -44.98 -25.80 -11.50
C ILE A 4 -43.55 -26.20 -11.18
N ILE A 5 -43.12 -27.40 -11.52
CA ILE A 5 -41.75 -27.90 -11.28
C ILE A 5 -40.73 -27.03 -12.05
N ARG A 6 -41.04 -26.69 -13.31
CA ARG A 6 -40.16 -25.83 -14.13
C ARG A 6 -39.98 -24.43 -13.55
N ASN A 7 -41.06 -23.84 -13.04
CA ASN A 7 -41.00 -22.52 -12.40
C ASN A 7 -40.20 -22.56 -11.07
N THR A 8 -40.38 -23.61 -10.25
CA THR A 8 -39.68 -23.76 -8.98
C THR A 8 -38.17 -23.95 -9.20
N ILE A 9 -37.76 -24.72 -10.21
CA ILE A 9 -36.34 -24.87 -10.58
C ILE A 9 -35.78 -23.53 -11.08
N SER A 10 -36.53 -22.78 -11.88
CA SER A 10 -36.12 -21.49 -12.41
C SER A 10 -35.93 -20.45 -11.28
N TYR A 11 -36.85 -20.39 -10.32
CA TYR A 11 -36.70 -19.50 -9.18
C TYR A 11 -35.54 -19.89 -8.25
N GLY A 12 -35.34 -21.19 -8.02
CA GLY A 12 -34.18 -21.69 -7.25
C GLY A 12 -32.85 -21.31 -7.90
N PHE A 13 -32.76 -21.43 -9.21
CA PHE A 13 -31.55 -21.06 -9.96
C PHE A 13 -31.28 -19.56 -9.92
N VAL A 14 -32.30 -18.72 -10.10
CA VAL A 14 -32.16 -17.25 -9.99
C VAL A 14 -31.74 -16.85 -8.59
N THR A 15 -32.34 -17.44 -7.54
CA THR A 15 -31.95 -17.16 -6.16
C THR A 15 -30.51 -17.53 -5.88
N LEU A 16 -30.03 -18.66 -6.41
CA LEU A 16 -28.64 -19.09 -6.27
C LEU A 16 -27.68 -18.11 -6.94
N ILE A 17 -28.01 -17.61 -8.14
CA ILE A 17 -27.20 -16.61 -8.85
C ILE A 17 -27.13 -15.31 -8.06
N LEU A 18 -28.27 -14.85 -7.55
CA LEU A 18 -28.31 -13.61 -6.75
C LEU A 18 -27.53 -13.75 -5.46
N ALA A 19 -27.60 -14.89 -4.78
CA ALA A 19 -26.81 -15.18 -3.60
C ALA A 19 -25.30 -15.23 -3.89
N ALA A 20 -24.91 -15.88 -4.98
CA ALA A 20 -23.51 -15.91 -5.42
C ALA A 20 -23.00 -14.52 -5.80
N LEU A 21 -23.81 -13.72 -6.50
CA LEU A 21 -23.46 -12.34 -6.85
C LEU A 21 -23.31 -11.46 -5.60
N GLY A 22 -24.26 -11.58 -4.65
CA GLY A 22 -24.21 -10.86 -3.37
C GLY A 22 -22.99 -11.24 -2.55
N PHE A 23 -22.62 -12.52 -2.53
CA PHE A 23 -21.42 -13.01 -1.87
C PHE A 23 -20.13 -12.49 -2.53
N CYS A 24 -20.08 -12.48 -3.87
CA CYS A 24 -18.95 -11.89 -4.60
C CYS A 24 -18.81 -10.39 -4.31
N ILE A 25 -19.92 -9.64 -4.29
CA ILE A 25 -19.93 -8.21 -3.95
C ILE A 25 -19.45 -8.02 -2.51
N TYR A 26 -19.92 -8.83 -1.56
CA TYR A 26 -19.49 -8.78 -0.17
C TYR A 26 -17.97 -8.98 -0.05
N LEU A 27 -17.42 -10.03 -0.67
CA LEU A 27 -15.97 -10.28 -0.67
C LEU A 27 -15.18 -9.12 -1.31
N PHE A 28 -15.74 -8.49 -2.32
CA PHE A 28 -15.11 -7.35 -2.99
C PHE A 28 -15.11 -6.09 -2.12
N LEU A 29 -16.18 -5.87 -1.35
CA LEU A 29 -16.31 -4.72 -0.47
C LEU A 29 -15.65 -4.88 0.90
N ASP A 30 -15.30 -6.12 1.28
CA ASP A 30 -14.68 -6.39 2.59
C ASP A 30 -13.24 -5.89 2.70
N ASP A 31 -12.56 -5.66 1.58
CA ASP A 31 -11.17 -5.21 1.52
C ASP A 31 -11.04 -3.92 0.70
N LEU A 32 -11.48 -2.82 1.31
CA LEU A 32 -11.44 -1.49 0.70
C LEU A 32 -10.28 -0.62 1.23
N ASP A 33 -9.71 -1.01 2.36
CA ASP A 33 -8.65 -0.26 3.02
C ASP A 33 -7.28 -0.64 2.46
N GLY A 34 -6.44 0.36 2.23
CA GLY A 34 -5.05 0.11 1.84
C GLY A 34 -4.14 -0.16 3.05
N PRO A 35 -2.89 -0.59 2.82
CA PRO A 35 -1.96 -0.92 3.88
C PRO A 35 -1.69 0.23 4.83
N GLU A 36 -1.54 -0.07 6.12
CA GLU A 36 -1.02 0.87 7.10
C GLU A 36 0.49 1.05 6.91
N VAL A 37 0.94 2.32 6.89
CA VAL A 37 2.35 2.67 6.71
C VAL A 37 2.87 3.34 7.98
N THR A 38 3.89 2.76 8.59
CA THR A 38 4.63 3.35 9.71
C THR A 38 6.11 3.46 9.38
N MET A 39 6.75 4.50 9.86
CA MET A 39 8.16 4.82 9.59
C MET A 39 8.91 5.03 10.90
N ALA A 40 10.12 4.53 10.98
CA ALA A 40 11.01 4.75 12.10
C ALA A 40 12.45 5.04 11.62
N PRO A 41 13.09 6.12 12.07
CA PRO A 41 12.54 7.16 12.94
C PRO A 41 11.56 8.06 12.18
N ASP A 42 10.53 8.56 12.84
CA ASP A 42 9.59 9.56 12.31
C ASP A 42 9.98 11.00 12.70
N THR A 43 11.23 11.17 13.11
CA THR A 43 11.80 12.47 13.48
C THR A 43 11.98 13.34 12.23
N GLY A 44 11.63 14.62 12.33
CA GLY A 44 11.71 15.55 11.21
C GLY A 44 13.14 15.84 10.70
N ARG A 45 14.20 15.33 11.36
CA ARG A 45 15.61 15.54 10.98
C ARG A 45 16.33 14.20 10.87
N ILE A 46 17.01 13.99 9.73
CA ILE A 46 17.73 12.75 9.45
C ILE A 46 19.09 13.05 8.79
N SER A 47 20.06 12.14 8.99
CA SER A 47 21.31 12.15 8.23
C SER A 47 21.20 11.28 6.97
N PRO A 48 22.02 11.51 5.93
CA PRO A 48 21.97 10.72 4.70
C PRO A 48 22.23 9.23 4.90
N THR A 49 23.06 8.89 5.87
CA THR A 49 23.45 7.50 6.17
C THR A 49 22.54 6.81 7.16
N GLN A 50 21.61 7.56 7.76
CA GLN A 50 20.67 7.00 8.72
C GLN A 50 19.71 6.04 8.01
N GLU A 51 19.58 4.84 8.56
CA GLU A 51 18.63 3.86 8.06
C GLU A 51 17.21 4.23 8.53
N ILE A 52 16.30 4.26 7.57
CA ILE A 52 14.87 4.49 7.80
C ILE A 52 14.18 3.17 7.56
N THR A 53 13.49 2.67 8.58
CA THR A 53 12.74 1.42 8.51
C THR A 53 11.27 1.71 8.27
N LEU A 54 10.68 1.05 7.28
CA LEU A 54 9.26 1.05 7.00
C LEU A 54 8.65 -0.25 7.47
N LYS A 55 7.58 -0.15 8.23
CA LYS A 55 6.70 -1.27 8.55
C LYS A 55 5.36 -1.04 7.87
N LEU A 56 4.96 -1.98 7.06
CA LEU A 56 3.75 -1.96 6.26
C LEU A 56 2.87 -3.11 6.75
N ALA A 57 1.61 -2.84 7.04
CA ALA A 57 0.69 -3.84 7.58
C ALA A 57 -0.63 -3.85 6.83
N ASP A 58 -1.07 -5.03 6.41
CA ASP A 58 -2.37 -5.30 5.83
C ASP A 58 -2.78 -6.73 6.19
N ALA A 59 -3.75 -6.84 7.10
CA ALA A 59 -4.17 -8.14 7.63
C ALA A 59 -5.09 -8.93 6.67
N LYS A 60 -5.67 -8.28 5.66
CA LYS A 60 -6.66 -8.89 4.78
C LYS A 60 -6.02 -9.50 3.54
N SER A 61 -5.49 -8.70 2.65
CA SER A 61 -4.89 -9.19 1.40
C SER A 61 -3.37 -9.24 1.41
N GLY A 62 -2.76 -8.61 2.42
CA GLY A 62 -1.31 -8.53 2.56
C GLY A 62 -0.67 -7.46 1.70
N VAL A 63 0.49 -6.99 2.12
CA VAL A 63 1.23 -5.94 1.43
C VAL A 63 1.96 -6.51 0.21
N ARG A 64 1.77 -5.89 -0.94
CA ARG A 64 2.37 -6.29 -2.22
C ARG A 64 3.59 -5.46 -2.61
N SER A 65 3.49 -4.14 -2.46
CA SER A 65 4.56 -3.25 -2.93
C SER A 65 4.64 -1.96 -2.14
N VAL A 66 5.79 -1.32 -2.22
CA VAL A 66 6.04 0.00 -1.65
C VAL A 66 6.94 0.81 -2.57
N VAL A 67 6.60 2.09 -2.73
CA VAL A 67 7.40 3.09 -3.44
C VAL A 67 7.69 4.23 -2.48
N VAL A 68 8.95 4.65 -2.42
CA VAL A 68 9.41 5.81 -1.66
C VAL A 68 9.91 6.87 -2.61
N THR A 69 9.33 8.05 -2.55
CA THR A 69 9.65 9.18 -3.41
C THR A 69 9.99 10.40 -2.57
N ILE A 70 11.00 11.13 -2.97
CA ILE A 70 11.36 12.43 -2.38
C ILE A 70 10.89 13.52 -3.33
N HIS A 71 10.24 14.52 -2.78
CA HIS A 71 9.85 15.74 -3.48
C HIS A 71 10.61 16.94 -2.93
N ARG A 72 11.32 17.65 -3.80
CA ARG A 72 12.06 18.85 -3.45
C ARG A 72 12.21 19.77 -4.68
N ASN A 73 11.92 21.06 -4.52
CA ASN A 73 12.09 22.06 -5.57
C ASN A 73 11.44 21.69 -6.92
N ASN A 74 10.20 21.19 -6.87
CA ASN A 74 9.44 20.69 -8.03
C ASN A 74 10.10 19.49 -8.74
N GLN A 75 11.03 18.81 -8.10
CA GLN A 75 11.63 17.58 -8.59
C GLN A 75 11.20 16.41 -7.72
N SER A 76 11.02 15.26 -8.33
CA SER A 76 10.68 14.00 -7.65
C SER A 76 11.76 12.98 -7.94
N LEU A 77 12.23 12.30 -6.90
CA LEU A 77 13.24 11.25 -7.00
C LEU A 77 12.73 10.00 -6.28
N VAL A 78 12.62 8.90 -7.01
CA VAL A 78 12.29 7.59 -6.43
C VAL A 78 13.54 7.02 -5.77
N ILE A 79 13.44 6.74 -4.47
CA ILE A 79 14.52 6.19 -3.64
C ILE A 79 14.41 4.68 -3.53
N LEU A 80 13.18 4.19 -3.41
CA LEU A 80 12.88 2.76 -3.29
C LEU A 80 11.64 2.46 -4.12
N ASP A 81 11.73 1.45 -4.96
CA ASP A 81 10.60 0.82 -5.65
C ASP A 81 10.74 -0.69 -5.45
N LYS A 82 9.88 -1.25 -4.60
CA LYS A 82 9.99 -2.65 -4.19
C LYS A 82 8.66 -3.36 -4.32
N VAL A 83 8.68 -4.46 -5.06
CA VAL A 83 7.61 -5.45 -5.08
C VAL A 83 8.08 -6.63 -4.25
N PHE A 84 7.29 -7.02 -3.26
CA PHE A 84 7.60 -8.18 -2.42
C PHE A 84 7.32 -9.47 -3.20
N SER A 85 8.16 -10.47 -3.02
CA SER A 85 8.05 -11.77 -3.71
C SER A 85 6.74 -12.47 -3.39
N GLU A 86 6.28 -12.34 -2.14
CA GLU A 86 5.02 -12.86 -1.66
C GLU A 86 4.29 -11.79 -0.83
N PRO A 87 2.98 -11.60 -1.03
CA PRO A 87 2.18 -10.75 -0.17
C PRO A 87 2.15 -11.33 1.26
N ALA A 88 2.34 -10.48 2.25
CA ALA A 88 2.29 -10.88 3.65
C ALA A 88 1.55 -9.82 4.49
N PRO A 89 0.90 -10.23 5.60
CA PRO A 89 0.18 -9.30 6.48
C PRO A 89 1.05 -8.18 7.04
N VAL A 90 2.34 -8.44 7.19
CA VAL A 90 3.33 -7.46 7.62
C VAL A 90 4.57 -7.60 6.74
N GLN A 91 5.00 -6.49 6.16
CA GLN A 91 6.26 -6.37 5.43
C GLN A 91 7.13 -5.30 6.08
N THR A 92 8.42 -5.55 6.14
CA THR A 92 9.38 -4.59 6.65
C THR A 92 10.47 -4.38 5.59
N THR A 93 10.82 -3.13 5.36
CA THR A 93 11.93 -2.78 4.48
C THR A 93 12.63 -1.54 5.01
N SER A 94 13.86 -1.32 4.61
CA SER A 94 14.61 -0.13 5.00
C SER A 94 15.30 0.50 3.80
N PHE A 95 15.64 1.77 3.94
CA PHE A 95 16.37 2.55 2.97
C PHE A 95 17.15 3.67 3.67
N ASN A 96 18.07 4.28 2.96
CA ASN A 96 18.77 5.49 3.38
C ASN A 96 18.87 6.47 2.20
N LEU A 97 19.34 7.68 2.48
CA LEU A 97 19.44 8.76 1.48
C LEU A 97 20.86 8.99 0.98
N LYS A 98 21.80 8.09 1.29
CA LYS A 98 23.22 8.27 0.94
C LYS A 98 23.46 8.49 -0.55
N ASN A 99 22.72 7.78 -1.39
CA ASN A 99 22.87 7.83 -2.85
C ASN A 99 21.85 8.78 -3.51
N ALA A 100 21.05 9.49 -2.74
CA ALA A 100 20.03 10.41 -3.27
C ALA A 100 20.61 11.72 -3.84
N GLY A 101 21.87 12.03 -3.53
CA GLY A 101 22.53 13.26 -3.99
C GLY A 101 21.90 14.54 -3.44
N LEU A 102 21.17 14.44 -2.34
CA LEU A 102 20.49 15.56 -1.70
C LEU A 102 21.48 16.44 -0.92
N ARG A 103 21.25 17.74 -0.97
CA ARG A 103 21.93 18.71 -0.11
C ARG A 103 21.10 18.95 1.15
N ASP A 104 21.71 19.54 2.18
CA ASP A 104 21.02 19.97 3.39
C ASP A 104 19.75 20.78 3.09
N GLY A 105 18.76 20.63 3.92
CA GLY A 105 17.52 21.35 3.85
C GLY A 105 16.27 20.49 3.85
N ALA A 106 15.13 21.15 3.74
CA ALA A 106 13.82 20.52 3.80
C ALA A 106 13.48 19.76 2.50
N PHE A 107 12.76 18.64 2.67
CA PHE A 107 12.16 17.86 1.59
C PHE A 107 10.89 17.16 2.09
N GLU A 108 10.02 16.77 1.16
CA GLU A 108 8.86 15.92 1.44
C GLU A 108 9.20 14.49 1.07
N LEU A 109 8.99 13.57 1.99
CA LEU A 109 9.08 12.13 1.76
C LEU A 109 7.67 11.57 1.57
N GLU A 110 7.41 10.99 0.42
CA GLU A 110 6.15 10.34 0.09
C GLU A 110 6.35 8.83 0.02
N ILE A 111 5.53 8.09 0.74
CA ILE A 111 5.53 6.63 0.74
C ILE A 111 4.18 6.14 0.29
N THR A 112 4.15 5.38 -0.79
CA THR A 112 2.96 4.73 -1.33
C THR A 112 3.10 3.22 -1.19
N ALA A 113 2.22 2.60 -0.41
CA ALA A 113 2.12 1.16 -0.28
C ALA A 113 0.86 0.64 -0.96
N ARG A 114 0.92 -0.57 -1.50
CA ARG A 114 -0.23 -1.26 -2.12
C ARG A 114 -0.37 -2.66 -1.57
N ASP A 115 -1.61 -3.07 -1.38
CA ASP A 115 -1.99 -4.42 -1.01
C ASP A 115 -2.10 -5.35 -2.23
N ASN A 116 -2.46 -6.60 -1.97
CA ASN A 116 -2.68 -7.62 -2.99
C ASN A 116 -4.18 -7.88 -3.26
N SER A 117 -5.04 -6.91 -2.94
CA SER A 117 -6.48 -7.04 -3.21
C SER A 117 -6.79 -6.99 -4.71
N LEU A 118 -7.98 -7.43 -5.07
CA LEU A 118 -8.48 -7.38 -6.45
C LEU A 118 -8.96 -5.98 -6.86
N MET A 119 -8.91 -5.02 -5.94
CA MET A 119 -9.35 -3.65 -6.18
C MET A 119 -8.50 -2.97 -7.27
N SER A 120 -9.07 -1.94 -7.88
CA SER A 120 -8.41 -1.18 -8.95
C SER A 120 -7.91 -2.08 -10.11
N PHE A 121 -8.73 -3.06 -10.52
CA PHE A 121 -8.39 -4.03 -11.58
C PHE A 121 -7.13 -4.85 -11.27
N GLY A 122 -6.99 -5.30 -10.03
CA GLY A 122 -5.85 -6.11 -9.58
C GLY A 122 -4.59 -5.30 -9.26
N LYS A 123 -4.68 -3.97 -9.21
CA LYS A 123 -3.58 -3.11 -8.75
C LYS A 123 -3.50 -3.00 -7.23
N GLY A 124 -4.54 -3.43 -6.52
CA GLY A 124 -4.68 -3.34 -5.09
C GLY A 124 -5.09 -1.96 -4.59
N ASN A 125 -5.48 -1.88 -3.33
CA ASN A 125 -5.69 -0.61 -2.66
C ASN A 125 -4.35 0.05 -2.35
N GLY A 126 -4.31 1.37 -2.41
CA GLY A 126 -3.10 2.15 -2.15
C GLY A 126 -3.27 3.07 -0.96
N THR A 127 -2.25 3.15 -0.13
CA THR A 127 -2.12 4.18 0.91
C THR A 127 -0.90 5.03 0.61
N THR A 128 -1.08 6.34 0.59
CA THR A 128 0.00 7.30 0.44
C THR A 128 0.13 8.13 1.71
N ARG A 129 1.32 8.16 2.28
CA ARG A 129 1.67 8.98 3.44
C ARG A 129 2.81 9.92 3.09
N LYS A 130 2.80 11.12 3.68
CA LYS A 130 3.78 12.17 3.45
C LYS A 130 4.36 12.65 4.76
N TRP A 131 5.67 12.86 4.79
CA TRP A 131 6.40 13.44 5.92
C TRP A 131 7.26 14.60 5.45
N ASN A 132 7.19 15.72 6.18
CA ASN A 132 8.11 16.82 5.99
C ASN A 132 9.38 16.55 6.80
N MET A 133 10.49 16.40 6.11
CA MET A 133 11.77 16.01 6.66
C MET A 133 12.82 17.08 6.39
N GLN A 134 13.86 17.08 7.20
CA GLN A 134 15.04 17.91 7.00
C GLN A 134 16.29 17.04 6.95
N LEU A 135 17.04 17.16 5.89
CA LEU A 135 18.33 16.50 5.74
C LEU A 135 19.42 17.35 6.42
N ASP A 136 20.23 16.69 7.22
CA ASP A 136 21.41 17.26 7.87
C ASP A 136 22.61 16.38 7.53
N THR A 137 23.50 16.91 6.68
CA THR A 137 24.71 16.21 6.24
C THR A 137 25.91 16.49 7.16
N GLN A 138 25.75 17.38 8.14
CA GLN A 138 26.85 17.71 9.04
C GLN A 138 26.95 16.67 10.16
N PRO A 139 28.14 16.13 10.43
CA PRO A 139 28.33 15.24 11.58
C PRO A 139 28.10 16.02 12.87
N PRO A 140 27.59 15.39 13.91
CA PRO A 140 27.48 16.01 15.24
C PRO A 140 28.87 16.46 15.70
N LYS A 141 28.92 17.69 16.21
CA LYS A 141 30.15 18.27 16.80
C LYS A 141 30.45 17.67 18.16
#